data_2c211a4cde85747028d5a4a8b8259d52
#
_entry.id   2c211a4cde85747028d5a4a8b8259d52
#
_cell.length_a   1.000
_cell.length_b   1.000
_cell.length_c   1.000
_cell.angle_alpha   90.00
_cell.angle_beta   90.00
_cell.angle_gamma   90.00
#
_symmetry.space_group_name_H-M   'P 1'
#
loop_
_entity.id
_entity.type
_entity.pdbx_description
1 polymer ?
#
loop_
_entity_poly.entity_id
_entity_poly.type
_entity_poly.pdbx_seq_one_letter_code
_entity_poly.pdbx_strand_id
1 'polypeptide(L)'
;SHGAREDHARRMAAIRAAEEKAGTPVGVFADLQGPKIRVGLFENGEIRLKFNDIVTIEASNEAGSHNLIRLPHPELVNALEVGDILKLDDGKLQLTITERGRTQLKSRVDFGGVLKNQKGVNVPTRRIPISALTEKDREDLAYALDLGVDYVALSFVQHPEDVHEARALIGERAGIIAKIEKPSALWQIDEIVEAADAVMVARGDLGVELPPEQVPIAQRRIIRSARAAGKPVIVATHMLES
;
A
#
# COMPACT_ATOMS: atom_id res chain seq x y z
N SER A 1 9.74 -2.32 -7.83
CA SER A 1 9.08 -2.74 -9.10
C SER A 1 8.66 -1.58 -10.01
N HIS A 2 9.21 -0.37 -9.83
CA HIS A 2 9.05 0.74 -10.78
C HIS A 2 10.27 0.79 -11.71
N GLY A 3 10.04 0.85 -13.02
CA GLY A 3 11.08 0.90 -14.06
C GLY A 3 11.10 -0.35 -14.92
N ALA A 4 11.97 -0.36 -15.93
CA ALA A 4 12.13 -1.50 -16.83
C ALA A 4 13.00 -2.61 -16.19
N ARG A 5 12.76 -3.85 -16.60
CA ARG A 5 13.53 -5.03 -16.10
C ARG A 5 15.02 -4.89 -16.38
N GLU A 6 15.37 -4.35 -17.55
CA GLU A 6 16.77 -4.09 -17.95
C GLU A 6 17.47 -3.09 -17.02
N ASP A 7 16.73 -2.09 -16.52
CA ASP A 7 17.28 -1.12 -15.55
C ASP A 7 17.56 -1.77 -14.20
N HIS A 8 16.68 -2.67 -13.77
CA HIS A 8 16.89 -3.44 -12.52
C HIS A 8 18.08 -4.38 -12.64
N ALA A 9 18.22 -5.11 -13.76
CA ALA A 9 19.37 -5.97 -14.00
C ALA A 9 20.69 -5.18 -14.00
N ARG A 10 20.70 -4.02 -14.67
CA ARG A 10 21.87 -3.14 -14.74
C ARG A 10 22.27 -2.61 -13.36
N ARG A 11 21.30 -2.19 -12.54
CA ARG A 11 21.53 -1.74 -11.16
C ARG A 11 22.05 -2.87 -10.29
N MET A 12 21.48 -4.06 -10.37
CA MET A 12 21.96 -5.22 -9.61
C MET A 12 23.42 -5.55 -9.97
N ALA A 13 23.76 -5.61 -11.25
CA ALA A 13 25.11 -5.85 -11.70
C ALA A 13 26.10 -4.79 -11.17
N ALA A 14 25.70 -3.51 -11.19
CA ALA A 14 26.52 -2.43 -10.66
C ALA A 14 26.74 -2.54 -9.13
N ILE A 15 25.71 -2.96 -8.37
CA ILE A 15 25.83 -3.16 -6.92
C ILE A 15 26.79 -4.32 -6.64
N ARG A 16 26.62 -5.47 -7.30
CA ARG A 16 27.49 -6.63 -7.09
C ARG A 16 28.96 -6.35 -7.47
N ALA A 17 29.19 -5.59 -8.54
CA ALA A 17 30.55 -5.13 -8.88
C ALA A 17 31.13 -4.16 -7.84
N ALA A 18 30.30 -3.30 -7.24
CA ALA A 18 30.73 -2.42 -6.16
C ALA A 18 31.06 -3.17 -4.87
N GLU A 19 30.28 -4.21 -4.51
CA GLU A 19 30.57 -5.10 -3.38
C GLU A 19 31.93 -5.77 -3.53
N GLU A 20 32.20 -6.36 -4.71
CA GLU A 20 33.45 -7.02 -5.01
C GLU A 20 34.63 -6.05 -4.84
N LYS A 21 34.50 -4.83 -5.40
CA LYS A 21 35.52 -3.80 -5.30
C LYS A 21 35.75 -3.30 -3.87
N ALA A 22 34.68 -3.17 -3.09
CA ALA A 22 34.76 -2.67 -1.72
C ALA A 22 35.11 -3.74 -0.69
N GLY A 23 34.98 -5.03 -1.03
CA GLY A 23 35.14 -6.15 -0.10
C GLY A 23 34.12 -6.16 1.03
N THR A 24 32.94 -5.54 0.79
CA THR A 24 31.89 -5.40 1.81
C THR A 24 30.56 -5.81 1.19
N PRO A 25 29.84 -6.80 1.77
CA PRO A 25 28.55 -7.22 1.26
C PRO A 25 27.48 -6.13 1.42
N VAL A 26 26.60 -6.01 0.44
CA VAL A 26 25.49 -5.06 0.43
C VAL A 26 24.17 -5.82 0.24
N GLY A 27 23.31 -5.82 1.24
CA GLY A 27 21.97 -6.41 1.13
C GLY A 27 21.11 -5.61 0.15
N VAL A 28 20.54 -6.30 -0.83
CA VAL A 28 19.65 -5.70 -1.84
C VAL A 28 18.24 -6.26 -1.67
N PHE A 29 17.25 -5.38 -1.62
CA PHE A 29 15.87 -5.82 -1.63
C PHE A 29 15.09 -5.29 -2.83
N ALA A 30 14.17 -6.11 -3.35
CA ALA A 30 13.18 -5.70 -4.33
C ALA A 30 11.94 -5.20 -3.60
N ASP A 31 11.50 -3.98 -3.94
CA ASP A 31 10.30 -3.36 -3.37
C ASP A 31 9.12 -3.61 -4.32
N LEU A 32 8.19 -4.50 -3.94
CA LEU A 32 6.98 -4.81 -4.70
C LEU A 32 5.97 -3.67 -4.59
N GLN A 33 5.17 -3.51 -5.64
CA GLN A 33 4.27 -2.37 -5.76
C GLN A 33 3.02 -2.50 -4.88
N GLY A 34 2.53 -3.73 -4.73
CA GLY A 34 1.27 -4.03 -4.07
C GLY A 34 0.04 -3.53 -4.83
N PRO A 35 -1.16 -3.78 -4.28
CA PRO A 35 -2.42 -3.39 -4.90
C PRO A 35 -2.64 -1.88 -4.78
N LYS A 36 -2.29 -1.11 -5.80
CA LYS A 36 -2.61 0.32 -5.86
C LYS A 36 -4.06 0.53 -6.25
N ILE A 37 -4.90 0.76 -5.26
CA ILE A 37 -6.30 1.10 -5.49
C ILE A 37 -6.39 2.54 -5.97
N ARG A 38 -7.09 2.76 -7.09
CA ARG A 38 -7.21 4.06 -7.73
C ARG A 38 -8.63 4.32 -8.18
N VAL A 39 -9.04 5.59 -8.18
CA VAL A 39 -10.25 6.00 -8.91
C VAL A 39 -10.09 5.75 -10.40
N GLY A 40 -11.19 5.53 -11.10
CA GLY A 40 -11.22 5.40 -12.55
C GLY A 40 -10.92 6.72 -13.27
N LEU A 41 -11.33 6.78 -14.53
CA LEU A 41 -11.26 7.99 -15.34
C LEU A 41 -12.50 8.86 -15.13
N PHE A 42 -12.38 10.15 -15.36
CA PHE A 42 -13.47 11.10 -15.45
C PHE A 42 -13.60 11.64 -16.87
N GLU A 43 -14.82 11.90 -17.33
CA GLU A 43 -15.12 12.39 -18.68
C GLU A 43 -14.28 13.62 -19.06
N ASN A 44 -14.02 14.52 -18.11
CA ASN A 44 -13.23 15.73 -18.32
C ASN A 44 -11.83 15.69 -17.68
N GLY A 45 -11.34 14.47 -17.34
CA GLY A 45 -10.03 14.27 -16.70
C GLY A 45 -10.00 14.55 -15.20
N GLU A 46 -10.95 15.32 -14.69
CA GLU A 46 -11.07 15.65 -13.27
C GLU A 46 -12.50 16.03 -12.89
N ILE A 47 -12.80 15.97 -11.59
CA ILE A 47 -14.02 16.51 -10.99
C ILE A 47 -13.68 17.42 -9.82
N ARG A 48 -14.55 18.39 -9.53
CA ARG A 48 -14.43 19.24 -8.35
C ARG A 48 -15.47 18.86 -7.32
N LEU A 49 -15.03 18.45 -6.16
CA LEU A 49 -15.85 18.07 -5.01
C LEU A 49 -15.88 19.22 -3.99
N LYS A 50 -17.05 19.56 -3.47
CA LYS A 50 -17.24 20.57 -2.44
C LYS A 50 -17.63 19.91 -1.13
N PHE A 51 -17.33 20.55 -0.02
CA PHE A 51 -17.77 20.13 1.30
C PHE A 51 -19.30 19.92 1.32
N ASN A 52 -19.73 18.80 1.89
CA ASN A 52 -21.12 18.32 1.96
C ASN A 52 -21.75 17.88 0.62
N ASP A 53 -21.04 17.87 -0.51
CA ASP A 53 -21.56 17.23 -1.72
C ASP A 53 -21.86 15.75 -1.47
N ILE A 54 -22.94 15.27 -2.07
CA ILE A 54 -23.26 13.84 -2.10
C ILE A 54 -22.80 13.26 -3.42
N VAL A 55 -21.96 12.23 -3.34
CA VAL A 55 -21.33 11.60 -4.49
C VAL A 55 -21.65 10.11 -4.48
N THR A 56 -22.04 9.60 -5.63
CA THR A 56 -22.25 8.16 -5.84
C THR A 56 -20.92 7.48 -6.13
N ILE A 57 -20.74 6.28 -5.61
CA ILE A 57 -19.57 5.42 -5.86
C ILE A 57 -20.08 4.11 -6.44
N GLU A 58 -19.50 3.70 -7.57
CA GLU A 58 -19.84 2.45 -8.28
C GLU A 58 -18.59 1.67 -8.68
N ALA A 59 -18.73 0.34 -8.72
CA ALA A 59 -17.70 -0.53 -9.29
C ALA A 59 -17.86 -0.57 -10.81
N SER A 60 -16.97 0.12 -11.55
CA SER A 60 -17.00 0.14 -13.02
C SER A 60 -15.69 0.65 -13.60
N ASN A 61 -15.38 0.22 -14.83
CA ASN A 61 -14.25 0.73 -15.64
C ASN A 61 -14.64 1.91 -16.55
N GLU A 62 -15.91 2.27 -16.62
CA GLU A 62 -16.36 3.42 -17.42
C GLU A 62 -15.91 4.75 -16.77
N ALA A 63 -16.01 5.84 -17.52
CA ALA A 63 -15.70 7.17 -16.99
C ALA A 63 -16.76 7.63 -15.98
N GLY A 64 -16.32 8.21 -14.87
CA GLY A 64 -17.16 8.89 -13.91
C GLY A 64 -17.52 10.30 -14.36
N SER A 65 -18.42 10.94 -13.64
CA SER A 65 -18.90 12.30 -13.89
C SER A 65 -18.88 13.14 -12.61
N HIS A 66 -19.45 14.35 -12.66
CA HIS A 66 -19.38 15.31 -11.54
C HIS A 66 -19.82 14.73 -10.18
N ASN A 67 -20.87 13.90 -10.15
CA ASN A 67 -21.41 13.32 -8.91
C ASN A 67 -21.24 11.79 -8.86
N LEU A 68 -20.38 11.22 -9.71
CA LEU A 68 -20.18 9.78 -9.84
C LEU A 68 -18.69 9.47 -9.91
N ILE A 69 -18.18 8.84 -8.86
CA ILE A 69 -16.84 8.27 -8.81
C ILE A 69 -16.92 6.78 -9.16
N ARG A 70 -16.22 6.35 -10.16
CA ARG A 70 -16.11 4.95 -10.52
C ARG A 70 -14.79 4.36 -10.05
N LEU A 71 -14.88 3.21 -9.38
CA LEU A 71 -13.76 2.46 -8.88
C LEU A 71 -13.66 1.13 -9.64
N PRO A 72 -12.59 0.88 -10.40
CA PRO A 72 -12.39 -0.38 -11.10
C PRO A 72 -11.96 -1.52 -10.15
N HIS A 73 -12.57 -1.56 -8.96
CA HIS A 73 -12.26 -2.46 -7.84
C HIS A 73 -13.56 -2.93 -7.19
N PRO A 74 -14.28 -3.91 -7.79
CA PRO A 74 -15.56 -4.38 -7.26
C PRO A 74 -15.42 -4.97 -5.85
N GLU A 75 -14.32 -5.63 -5.54
CA GLU A 75 -14.01 -6.17 -4.22
C GLU A 75 -13.95 -5.06 -3.14
N LEU A 76 -13.41 -3.89 -3.47
CA LEU A 76 -13.41 -2.75 -2.58
C LEU A 76 -14.84 -2.22 -2.36
N VAL A 77 -15.56 -1.93 -3.45
CA VAL A 77 -16.93 -1.37 -3.36
C VAL A 77 -17.86 -2.31 -2.58
N ASN A 78 -17.68 -3.62 -2.77
CA ASN A 78 -18.45 -4.64 -2.06
C ASN A 78 -18.10 -4.74 -0.57
N ALA A 79 -16.89 -4.38 -0.18
CA ALA A 79 -16.44 -4.43 1.22
C ALA A 79 -16.83 -3.18 2.02
N LEU A 80 -17.08 -2.04 1.35
CA LEU A 80 -17.39 -0.78 2.03
C LEU A 80 -18.77 -0.81 2.69
N GLU A 81 -18.86 -0.22 3.89
CA GLU A 81 -20.07 -0.09 4.69
C GLU A 81 -20.35 1.37 5.06
N VAL A 82 -21.55 1.64 5.54
CA VAL A 82 -21.92 2.97 6.07
C VAL A 82 -21.00 3.34 7.22
N GLY A 83 -20.45 4.54 7.19
CA GLY A 83 -19.47 5.06 8.14
C GLY A 83 -18.01 4.86 7.74
N ASP A 84 -17.73 4.06 6.70
CA ASP A 84 -16.35 3.94 6.20
C ASP A 84 -15.87 5.25 5.57
N ILE A 85 -14.58 5.51 5.76
CA ILE A 85 -13.90 6.70 5.26
C ILE A 85 -13.05 6.32 4.05
N LEU A 86 -13.20 7.09 2.96
CA LEU A 86 -12.31 7.03 1.81
C LEU A 86 -11.44 8.29 1.79
N LYS A 87 -10.13 8.10 1.79
CA LYS A 87 -9.15 9.15 1.55
C LYS A 87 -8.66 9.06 0.12
N LEU A 88 -8.73 10.16 -0.63
CA LEU A 88 -8.39 10.23 -2.04
C LEU A 88 -7.22 11.18 -2.26
N ASP A 89 -6.40 10.91 -3.30
CA ASP A 89 -5.21 11.71 -3.65
C ASP A 89 -4.30 11.96 -2.44
N ASP A 90 -3.84 10.88 -1.82
CA ASP A 90 -2.97 10.88 -0.64
C ASP A 90 -3.56 11.65 0.56
N GLY A 91 -4.87 11.53 0.73
CA GLY A 91 -5.60 12.13 1.85
C GLY A 91 -5.99 13.60 1.68
N LYS A 92 -5.74 14.20 0.52
CA LYS A 92 -6.16 15.60 0.23
C LYS A 92 -7.67 15.76 0.18
N LEU A 93 -8.39 14.70 -0.21
CA LEU A 93 -9.84 14.66 -0.19
C LEU A 93 -10.31 13.52 0.71
N GLN A 94 -11.47 13.72 1.36
CA GLN A 94 -12.07 12.70 2.20
C GLN A 94 -13.57 12.63 1.96
N LEU A 95 -14.06 11.38 1.88
CA LEU A 95 -15.48 11.08 1.81
C LEU A 95 -15.86 10.08 2.90
N THR A 96 -17.08 10.20 3.43
CA THR A 96 -17.67 9.21 4.33
C THR A 96 -18.85 8.54 3.65
N ILE A 97 -18.92 7.21 3.67
CA ILE A 97 -20.05 6.45 3.13
C ILE A 97 -21.26 6.70 4.01
N THR A 98 -22.37 7.16 3.41
CA THR A 98 -23.62 7.51 4.11
C THR A 98 -24.75 6.53 3.85
N GLU A 99 -24.77 5.91 2.67
CA GLU A 99 -25.80 4.93 2.29
C GLU A 99 -25.17 3.80 1.48
N ARG A 100 -25.67 2.59 1.70
CA ARG A 100 -25.29 1.40 0.92
C ARG A 100 -26.52 0.91 0.13
N GLY A 101 -26.43 1.04 -1.20
CA GLY A 101 -27.37 0.45 -2.12
C GLY A 101 -26.96 -0.96 -2.55
N ARG A 102 -27.66 -1.50 -3.52
CA ARG A 102 -27.43 -2.85 -4.03
C ARG A 102 -26.15 -2.95 -4.88
N THR A 103 -25.87 -1.95 -5.70
CA THR A 103 -24.75 -1.89 -6.65
C THR A 103 -23.93 -0.61 -6.53
N GLN A 104 -24.38 0.34 -5.72
CA GLN A 104 -23.78 1.64 -5.55
C GLN A 104 -23.80 2.08 -4.09
N LEU A 105 -22.89 2.98 -3.76
CA LEU A 105 -22.79 3.61 -2.46
C LEU A 105 -23.03 5.12 -2.63
N LYS A 106 -23.61 5.77 -1.61
CA LYS A 106 -23.54 7.22 -1.51
C LYS A 106 -22.53 7.62 -0.46
N SER A 107 -21.83 8.68 -0.74
CA SER A 107 -20.85 9.26 0.18
C SER A 107 -21.06 10.75 0.29
N ARG A 108 -20.73 11.30 1.45
CA ARG A 108 -20.65 12.74 1.69
C ARG A 108 -19.20 13.17 1.65
N VAL A 109 -18.94 14.29 1.01
CA VAL A 109 -17.61 14.90 0.97
C VAL A 109 -17.35 15.64 2.28
N ASP A 110 -16.35 15.17 3.05
CA ASP A 110 -15.90 15.81 4.30
C ASP A 110 -14.78 16.83 4.03
N PHE A 111 -13.85 16.50 3.11
CA PHE A 111 -12.83 17.41 2.60
C PHE A 111 -12.86 17.41 1.08
N GLY A 112 -13.20 18.55 0.51
CA GLY A 112 -13.34 18.74 -0.93
C GLY A 112 -12.04 19.18 -1.60
N GLY A 113 -12.09 19.25 -2.94
CA GLY A 113 -10.97 19.64 -3.78
C GLY A 113 -11.14 19.16 -5.22
N VAL A 114 -10.06 19.19 -6.00
CA VAL A 114 -10.02 18.65 -7.35
C VAL A 114 -9.53 17.21 -7.31
N LEU A 115 -10.36 16.28 -7.78
CA LEU A 115 -10.01 14.87 -7.92
C LEU A 115 -9.74 14.56 -9.40
N LYS A 116 -8.50 14.19 -9.71
CA LYS A 116 -8.06 13.83 -11.07
C LYS A 116 -8.16 12.33 -11.32
N ASN A 117 -8.05 11.96 -12.59
CA ASN A 117 -7.99 10.58 -13.04
C ASN A 117 -6.94 9.77 -12.25
N GLN A 118 -7.28 8.50 -11.96
CA GLN A 118 -6.36 7.49 -11.43
C GLN A 118 -5.64 7.87 -10.11
N LYS A 119 -6.24 8.78 -9.33
CA LYS A 119 -5.73 9.11 -8.00
C LYS A 119 -5.97 7.98 -7.01
N GLY A 120 -5.03 7.84 -6.06
CA GLY A 120 -5.06 6.80 -5.03
C GLY A 120 -6.30 6.86 -4.15
N VAL A 121 -6.75 5.70 -3.71
CA VAL A 121 -7.86 5.50 -2.77
C VAL A 121 -7.34 4.71 -1.57
N ASN A 122 -7.54 5.26 -0.37
CA ASN A 122 -7.21 4.63 0.89
C ASN A 122 -8.47 4.49 1.75
N VAL A 123 -8.57 3.39 2.48
CA VAL A 123 -9.69 3.12 3.40
C VAL A 123 -9.10 2.77 4.78
N PRO A 124 -8.93 3.77 5.66
CA PRO A 124 -8.31 3.58 6.96
C PRO A 124 -9.20 2.82 7.95
N THR A 125 -10.51 2.82 7.74
CA THR A 125 -11.49 2.26 8.67
C THR A 125 -11.71 0.76 8.53
N ARG A 126 -11.22 0.17 7.42
CA ARG A 126 -11.55 -1.22 7.08
C ARG A 126 -10.38 -1.94 6.43
N ARG A 127 -10.22 -3.23 6.77
CA ARG A 127 -9.42 -4.15 6.00
C ARG A 127 -10.10 -4.42 4.66
N ILE A 128 -9.34 -4.34 3.58
CA ILE A 128 -9.85 -4.58 2.22
C ILE A 128 -9.49 -6.01 1.83
N PRO A 129 -10.43 -6.81 1.29
CA PRO A 129 -10.19 -8.20 0.90
C PRO A 129 -9.47 -8.28 -0.46
N ILE A 130 -8.29 -7.69 -0.53
CA ILE A 130 -7.40 -7.69 -1.71
C ILE A 130 -6.06 -8.27 -1.26
N SER A 131 -5.50 -9.20 -2.04
CA SER A 131 -4.16 -9.74 -1.78
C SER A 131 -3.11 -8.64 -1.84
N ALA A 132 -2.12 -8.68 -0.96
CA ALA A 132 -0.93 -7.83 -1.02
C ALA A 132 -0.08 -8.09 -2.29
N LEU A 133 -0.25 -9.25 -2.93
CA LEU A 133 0.43 -9.64 -4.15
C LEU A 133 -0.53 -9.60 -5.35
N THR A 134 -0.36 -8.61 -6.22
CA THR A 134 -1.03 -8.56 -7.52
C THR A 134 -0.38 -9.56 -8.50
N GLU A 135 -1.04 -9.81 -9.64
CA GLU A 135 -0.43 -10.62 -10.71
C GLU A 135 0.91 -10.04 -11.18
N LYS A 136 0.95 -8.72 -11.35
CA LYS A 136 2.20 -8.01 -11.67
C LYS A 136 3.27 -8.21 -10.59
N ASP A 137 2.90 -8.16 -9.31
CA ASP A 137 3.87 -8.39 -8.23
C ASP A 137 4.41 -9.82 -8.25
N ARG A 138 3.62 -10.82 -8.63
CA ARG A 138 4.07 -12.21 -8.80
C ARG A 138 5.10 -12.34 -9.92
N GLU A 139 4.88 -11.65 -11.06
CA GLU A 139 5.85 -11.62 -12.16
C GLU A 139 7.12 -10.87 -11.76
N ASP A 140 6.99 -9.70 -11.11
CA ASP A 140 8.12 -8.90 -10.65
C ASP A 140 8.91 -9.64 -9.56
N LEU A 141 8.23 -10.38 -8.68
CA LEU A 141 8.82 -11.23 -7.66
C LEU A 141 9.69 -12.33 -8.30
N ALA A 142 9.14 -13.07 -9.25
CA ALA A 142 9.88 -14.13 -9.94
C ALA A 142 11.16 -13.57 -10.58
N TYR A 143 11.05 -12.44 -11.27
CA TYR A 143 12.19 -11.76 -11.88
C TYR A 143 13.21 -11.26 -10.85
N ALA A 144 12.78 -10.68 -9.75
CA ALA A 144 13.67 -10.21 -8.68
C ALA A 144 14.44 -11.37 -8.04
N LEU A 145 13.78 -12.49 -7.80
CA LEU A 145 14.41 -13.70 -7.28
C LEU A 145 15.44 -14.27 -8.25
N ASP A 146 15.19 -14.21 -9.57
CA ASP A 146 16.15 -14.65 -10.60
C ASP A 146 17.36 -13.70 -10.70
N LEU A 147 17.19 -12.41 -10.36
CA LEU A 147 18.30 -11.46 -10.23
C LEU A 147 19.15 -11.70 -8.97
N GLY A 148 18.70 -12.52 -8.02
CA GLY A 148 19.42 -12.81 -6.79
C GLY A 148 19.36 -11.69 -5.74
N VAL A 149 18.17 -11.09 -5.54
CA VAL A 149 17.93 -10.18 -4.41
C VAL A 149 18.03 -10.92 -3.08
N ASP A 150 18.51 -10.23 -2.04
CA ASP A 150 18.65 -10.81 -0.70
C ASP A 150 17.32 -10.77 0.07
N TYR A 151 16.48 -9.76 -0.22
CA TYR A 151 15.16 -9.60 0.40
C TYR A 151 14.12 -9.14 -0.62
N VAL A 152 12.85 -9.38 -0.27
CA VAL A 152 11.67 -8.83 -0.97
C VAL A 152 10.86 -8.03 0.03
N ALA A 153 10.62 -6.77 -0.27
CA ALA A 153 9.75 -5.90 0.52
C ALA A 153 8.31 -6.00 -0.01
N LEU A 154 7.40 -6.45 0.84
CA LEU A 154 6.00 -6.67 0.54
C LEU A 154 5.17 -5.47 0.97
N SER A 155 4.61 -4.75 0.00
CA SER A 155 3.75 -3.58 0.25
C SER A 155 2.34 -3.97 0.65
N PHE A 156 1.64 -3.09 1.33
CA PHE A 156 0.23 -3.23 1.73
C PHE A 156 -0.09 -4.45 2.59
N VAL A 157 0.86 -4.90 3.41
CA VAL A 157 0.61 -5.98 4.38
C VAL A 157 -0.48 -5.55 5.37
N GLN A 158 -1.52 -6.36 5.51
CA GLN A 158 -2.64 -6.13 6.41
C GLN A 158 -2.73 -7.18 7.52
N HIS A 159 -2.21 -8.39 7.28
CA HIS A 159 -2.25 -9.51 8.24
C HIS A 159 -1.14 -10.54 7.92
N PRO A 160 -0.88 -11.49 8.82
CA PRO A 160 0.21 -12.46 8.67
C PRO A 160 0.05 -13.37 7.43
N GLU A 161 -1.18 -13.66 6.99
CA GLU A 161 -1.44 -14.47 5.79
C GLU A 161 -0.86 -13.85 4.52
N ASP A 162 -0.76 -12.51 4.43
CA ASP A 162 -0.10 -11.84 3.30
C ASP A 162 1.39 -12.23 3.23
N VAL A 163 2.03 -12.33 4.39
CA VAL A 163 3.43 -12.76 4.50
C VAL A 163 3.59 -14.24 4.19
N HIS A 164 2.66 -15.08 4.66
CA HIS A 164 2.67 -16.51 4.38
C HIS A 164 2.45 -16.81 2.89
N GLU A 165 1.58 -16.06 2.21
CA GLU A 165 1.39 -16.16 0.76
C GLU A 165 2.69 -15.82 0.01
N ALA A 166 3.35 -14.73 0.38
CA ALA A 166 4.64 -14.37 -0.20
C ALA A 166 5.71 -15.44 0.09
N ARG A 167 5.77 -15.96 1.32
CA ARG A 167 6.71 -17.03 1.70
C ARG A 167 6.53 -18.28 0.87
N ALA A 168 5.29 -18.68 0.56
CA ALA A 168 5.02 -19.83 -0.28
C ALA A 168 5.60 -19.69 -1.72
N LEU A 169 5.69 -18.47 -2.24
CA LEU A 169 6.27 -18.18 -3.55
C LEU A 169 7.80 -18.00 -3.51
N ILE A 170 8.31 -17.38 -2.45
CA ILE A 170 9.74 -17.05 -2.29
C ILE A 170 10.54 -18.29 -1.86
N GLY A 171 9.96 -19.12 -1.00
CA GLY A 171 10.67 -20.20 -0.33
C GLY A 171 11.82 -19.67 0.52
N GLU A 172 13.01 -20.27 0.32
CA GLU A 172 14.25 -19.87 1.00
C GLU A 172 15.16 -18.97 0.14
N ARG A 173 14.69 -18.53 -1.04
CA ARG A 173 15.50 -17.76 -2.00
C ARG A 173 15.82 -16.34 -1.54
N ALA A 174 14.95 -15.72 -0.73
CA ALA A 174 15.14 -14.39 -0.19
C ALA A 174 14.39 -14.22 1.14
N GLY A 175 14.83 -13.27 1.97
CA GLY A 175 14.09 -12.84 3.14
C GLY A 175 12.88 -11.95 2.77
N ILE A 176 11.91 -11.83 3.69
CA ILE A 176 10.71 -10.99 3.51
C ILE A 176 10.78 -9.80 4.46
N ILE A 177 10.63 -8.60 3.90
CA ILE A 177 10.42 -7.36 4.65
C ILE A 177 8.94 -7.00 4.56
N ALA A 178 8.20 -7.12 5.67
CA ALA A 178 6.80 -6.69 5.71
C ALA A 178 6.72 -5.16 5.87
N LYS A 179 6.14 -4.47 4.89
CA LYS A 179 5.93 -3.02 4.96
C LYS A 179 4.62 -2.72 5.67
N ILE A 180 4.72 -2.01 6.79
CA ILE A 180 3.58 -1.62 7.60
C ILE A 180 3.13 -0.23 7.14
N GLU A 181 2.10 -0.23 6.30
CA GLU A 181 1.52 0.91 5.60
C GLU A 181 0.06 1.15 6.00
N LYS A 182 -0.59 0.12 6.56
CA LYS A 182 -2.02 0.11 6.87
C LYS A 182 -2.27 0.04 8.38
N PRO A 183 -3.26 0.79 8.91
CA PRO A 183 -3.66 0.68 10.31
C PRO A 183 -4.10 -0.73 10.70
N SER A 184 -4.71 -1.48 9.76
CA SER A 184 -5.13 -2.87 9.96
C SER A 184 -3.97 -3.80 10.34
N ALA A 185 -2.77 -3.57 9.79
CA ALA A 185 -1.58 -4.34 10.16
C ALA A 185 -1.20 -4.20 11.63
N LEU A 186 -1.54 -3.07 12.26
CA LEU A 186 -1.25 -2.86 13.68
C LEU A 186 -2.06 -3.77 14.58
N TRP A 187 -3.20 -4.29 14.14
CA TRP A 187 -4.04 -5.16 14.96
C TRP A 187 -3.37 -6.52 15.22
N GLN A 188 -2.59 -7.00 14.25
CA GLN A 188 -1.87 -8.27 14.28
C GLN A 188 -0.36 -8.08 14.08
N ILE A 189 0.21 -7.00 14.62
CA ILE A 189 1.60 -6.62 14.34
C ILE A 189 2.59 -7.69 14.81
N ASP A 190 2.31 -8.34 15.94
CA ASP A 190 3.21 -9.34 16.51
C ASP A 190 3.28 -10.59 15.62
N GLU A 191 2.14 -11.04 15.11
CA GLU A 191 2.05 -12.18 14.19
C GLU A 191 2.66 -11.87 12.82
N ILE A 192 2.48 -10.63 12.31
CA ILE A 192 3.12 -10.18 11.07
C ILE A 192 4.65 -10.15 11.25
N VAL A 193 5.12 -9.63 12.37
CA VAL A 193 6.56 -9.57 12.70
C VAL A 193 7.14 -10.99 12.80
N GLU A 194 6.42 -11.92 13.41
CA GLU A 194 6.88 -13.30 13.53
C GLU A 194 6.99 -14.00 12.16
N ALA A 195 6.04 -13.79 11.27
CA ALA A 195 6.02 -14.37 9.92
C ALA A 195 7.09 -13.79 8.98
N ALA A 196 7.49 -12.53 9.17
CA ALA A 196 8.46 -11.83 8.33
C ALA A 196 9.91 -12.01 8.83
N ASP A 197 10.91 -11.74 8.00
CA ASP A 197 12.33 -11.72 8.39
C ASP A 197 12.77 -10.33 8.87
N ALA A 198 12.11 -9.29 8.39
CA ALA A 198 12.26 -7.91 8.82
C ALA A 198 10.96 -7.14 8.62
N VAL A 199 10.84 -5.97 9.21
CA VAL A 199 9.70 -5.08 9.00
C VAL A 199 10.14 -3.68 8.59
N MET A 200 9.29 -3.00 7.84
CA MET A 200 9.50 -1.60 7.46
C MET A 200 8.31 -0.75 7.93
N VAL A 201 8.61 0.28 8.70
CA VAL A 201 7.64 1.34 9.03
C VAL A 201 7.60 2.32 7.86
N ALA A 202 6.63 2.20 6.97
CA ALA A 202 6.44 3.09 5.83
C ALA A 202 5.60 4.32 6.25
N ARG A 203 6.26 5.30 6.89
CA ARG A 203 5.58 6.43 7.54
C ARG A 203 4.79 7.32 6.59
N GLY A 204 5.24 7.45 5.34
CA GLY A 204 4.52 8.22 4.32
C GLY A 204 3.12 7.66 4.08
N ASP A 205 3.03 6.37 3.74
CA ASP A 205 1.76 5.69 3.47
C ASP A 205 0.91 5.53 4.73
N LEU A 206 1.55 5.20 5.85
CA LEU A 206 0.87 5.10 7.15
C LEU A 206 0.29 6.46 7.60
N GLY A 207 0.97 7.57 7.27
CA GLY A 207 0.51 8.94 7.55
C GLY A 207 -0.65 9.41 6.68
N VAL A 208 -0.88 8.78 5.52
CA VAL A 208 -2.10 8.97 4.73
C VAL A 208 -3.30 8.34 5.45
N GLU A 209 -3.10 7.16 6.02
CA GLU A 209 -4.16 6.37 6.65
C GLU A 209 -4.45 6.83 8.09
N LEU A 210 -3.42 7.09 8.89
CA LEU A 210 -3.53 7.53 10.30
C LEU A 210 -3.53 9.05 10.43
N PRO A 211 -4.12 9.59 11.51
CA PRO A 211 -3.84 10.96 11.95
C PRO A 211 -2.34 11.16 12.23
N PRO A 212 -1.74 12.32 11.87
CA PRO A 212 -0.29 12.55 11.99
C PRO A 212 0.26 12.28 13.40
N GLU A 213 -0.49 12.61 14.43
CA GLU A 213 -0.10 12.40 15.84
C GLU A 213 -0.07 10.92 16.25
N GLN A 214 -0.73 10.04 15.51
CA GLN A 214 -0.74 8.59 15.75
C GLN A 214 0.43 7.88 15.09
N VAL A 215 1.04 8.44 14.05
CA VAL A 215 2.16 7.82 13.32
C VAL A 215 3.36 7.54 14.23
N PRO A 216 3.83 8.46 15.10
CA PRO A 216 4.92 8.17 16.04
C PRO A 216 4.57 7.07 17.06
N ILE A 217 3.30 6.96 17.44
CA ILE A 217 2.83 5.93 18.38
C ILE A 217 2.86 4.56 17.68
N ALA A 218 2.32 4.48 16.47
CA ALA A 218 2.36 3.28 15.63
C ALA A 218 3.80 2.83 15.37
N GLN A 219 4.69 3.75 14.99
CA GLN A 219 6.11 3.46 14.80
C GLN A 219 6.75 2.84 16.04
N ARG A 220 6.53 3.41 17.23
CA ARG A 220 7.09 2.83 18.49
C ARG A 220 6.55 1.43 18.73
N ARG A 221 5.28 1.17 18.48
CA ARG A 221 4.66 -0.14 18.64
C ARG A 221 5.32 -1.17 17.72
N ILE A 222 5.46 -0.83 16.42
CA ILE A 222 6.11 -1.71 15.43
C ILE A 222 7.56 -2.01 15.83
N ILE A 223 8.33 -0.98 16.19
CA ILE A 223 9.74 -1.14 16.62
C ILE A 223 9.83 -2.03 17.86
N ARG A 224 8.92 -1.87 18.83
CA ARG A 224 8.91 -2.68 20.05
C ARG A 224 8.64 -4.15 19.73
N SER A 225 7.64 -4.43 18.88
CA SER A 225 7.32 -5.78 18.44
C SER A 225 8.50 -6.43 17.72
N ALA A 226 9.08 -5.74 16.72
CA ALA A 226 10.24 -6.24 15.99
C ALA A 226 11.45 -6.53 16.90
N ARG A 227 11.75 -5.64 17.84
CA ARG A 227 12.85 -5.84 18.79
C ARG A 227 12.61 -7.03 19.74
N ALA A 228 11.37 -7.21 20.21
CA ALA A 228 11.01 -8.36 21.05
C ALA A 228 11.20 -9.69 20.32
N ALA A 229 10.93 -9.71 19.00
CA ALA A 229 11.12 -10.88 18.15
C ALA A 229 12.56 -11.02 17.60
N GLY A 230 13.48 -10.10 17.94
CA GLY A 230 14.86 -10.11 17.42
C GLY A 230 14.96 -9.82 15.90
N LYS A 231 13.95 -9.15 15.31
CA LYS A 231 13.88 -8.87 13.88
C LYS A 231 14.38 -7.46 13.55
N PRO A 232 15.09 -7.27 12.42
CA PRO A 232 15.45 -5.94 11.93
C PRO A 232 14.22 -5.08 11.64
N VAL A 233 14.36 -3.77 11.89
CA VAL A 233 13.32 -2.80 11.55
C VAL A 233 13.92 -1.64 10.74
N ILE A 234 13.30 -1.33 9.61
CA ILE A 234 13.62 -0.18 8.75
C ILE A 234 12.58 0.89 9.01
N VAL A 235 13.01 2.12 9.28
CA VAL A 235 12.11 3.28 9.38
C VAL A 235 12.29 4.11 8.12
N ALA A 236 11.26 4.08 7.26
CA ALA A 236 11.33 4.67 5.93
C ALA A 236 10.67 6.05 5.85
N THR A 237 11.12 6.82 4.85
CA THR A 237 10.87 8.21 4.51
C THR A 237 11.39 9.25 5.49
N HIS A 238 11.45 10.51 5.02
CA HIS A 238 12.05 11.62 5.75
C HIS A 238 11.43 11.85 7.12
N MET A 239 12.26 12.13 8.12
CA MET A 239 11.82 12.28 9.50
C MET A 239 11.41 13.71 9.85
N LEU A 240 11.87 14.71 9.11
CA LEU A 240 11.80 16.12 9.49
C LEU A 240 11.46 17.05 8.31
N GLU A 241 10.98 16.54 7.19
CA GLU A 241 10.40 17.38 6.15
C GLU A 241 8.91 17.57 6.44
N SER A 242 8.58 18.77 6.79
CA SER A 242 7.20 19.26 6.92
C SER A 242 6.87 20.19 5.77
#